data_2c8597fccb439b2ae9fbc979fbdb1df0
#
_entry.id   2c8597fccb439b2ae9fbc979fbdb1df0
#
_cell.length_a   1.000
_cell.length_b   1.000
_cell.length_c   1.000
_cell.angle_alpha   90.00
_cell.angle_beta   90.00
_cell.angle_gamma   90.00
#
_symmetry.space_group_name_H-M   'P 1'
#
loop_
_entity.id
_entity.type
_entity.pdbx_description
1 polymer ?
#
loop_
_entity_poly.entity_id
_entity_poly.type
_entity_poly.pdbx_seq_one_letter_code
_entity_poly.pdbx_strand_id
1 'polypeptide(L)'
;MAGIQVSAHSDSASPTLVTPSLLRDWPLPAPGEDKYSRGSVLVIGGARATPGAALLAGAAALRAGAGKLTLAVAESVAVQVGVALPECGAMGLPETSSGSVTGEGLDLISSYLD
;
A
#
# COMPACT_ATOMS: atom_id res chain seq x y z
N MET A 1 1.63 -17.13 -8.04
CA MET A 1 1.25 -15.80 -7.53
C MET A 1 0.31 -15.15 -8.54
N ALA A 2 -0.98 -15.09 -8.25
CA ALA A 2 -1.94 -14.42 -9.10
C ALA A 2 -1.84 -12.91 -8.85
N GLY A 3 -0.98 -12.22 -9.61
CA GLY A 3 -0.97 -10.77 -9.64
C GLY A 3 -2.25 -10.26 -10.29
N ILE A 4 -2.92 -9.29 -9.67
CA ILE A 4 -3.97 -8.53 -10.35
C ILE A 4 -3.24 -7.70 -11.40
N GLN A 5 -3.25 -8.16 -12.64
CA GLN A 5 -2.83 -7.33 -13.76
C GLN A 5 -3.95 -6.33 -14.03
N VAL A 6 -3.76 -5.10 -13.59
CA VAL A 6 -4.54 -3.98 -14.11
C VAL A 6 -4.00 -3.69 -15.51
N SER A 7 -4.55 -4.36 -16.48
CA SER A 7 -4.31 -4.03 -17.88
C SER A 7 -4.97 -2.68 -18.13
N ALA A 8 -4.17 -1.63 -18.26
CA ALA A 8 -4.63 -0.35 -18.76
C ALA A 8 -4.92 -0.45 -20.25
N HIS A 9 -6.00 -1.14 -20.58
CA HIS A 9 -6.60 -1.04 -21.90
C HIS A 9 -7.60 0.11 -21.85
N SER A 10 -7.31 1.14 -22.58
CA SER A 10 -8.21 2.25 -22.88
C SER A 10 -9.29 1.83 -23.88
N ASP A 11 -9.90 0.68 -23.67
CA ASP A 11 -11.15 0.38 -24.32
C ASP A 11 -12.26 0.99 -23.48
N SER A 12 -13.17 1.67 -24.15
CA SER A 12 -14.42 2.20 -23.63
C SER A 12 -15.33 1.06 -23.14
N ALA A 13 -14.81 0.23 -22.21
CA ALA A 13 -15.57 -0.83 -21.58
C ALA A 13 -16.68 -0.20 -20.75
N SER A 14 -17.92 -0.62 -21.00
CA SER A 14 -19.05 -0.25 -20.18
C SER A 14 -18.75 -0.60 -18.71
N PRO A 15 -19.15 0.23 -17.74
CA PRO A 15 -19.00 -0.10 -16.32
C PRO A 15 -19.63 -1.45 -16.01
N THR A 16 -18.93 -2.26 -15.23
CA THR A 16 -19.46 -3.53 -14.76
C THR A 16 -20.27 -3.31 -13.49
N LEU A 17 -21.53 -3.74 -13.49
CA LEU A 17 -22.37 -3.70 -12.29
C LEU A 17 -21.88 -4.75 -11.30
N VAL A 18 -21.49 -4.33 -10.09
CA VAL A 18 -21.10 -5.24 -9.02
C VAL A 18 -22.34 -5.86 -8.41
N THR A 19 -22.49 -7.17 -8.58
CA THR A 19 -23.61 -7.95 -8.06
C THR A 19 -23.10 -9.04 -7.11
N PRO A 20 -23.95 -9.61 -6.24
CA PRO A 20 -23.57 -10.77 -5.44
C PRO A 20 -23.09 -11.97 -6.27
N SER A 21 -23.63 -12.14 -7.47
CA SER A 21 -23.18 -13.21 -8.39
C SER A 21 -21.76 -12.95 -8.88
N LEU A 22 -21.46 -11.72 -9.30
CA LEU A 22 -20.11 -11.33 -9.72
C LEU A 22 -19.09 -11.57 -8.60
N LEU A 23 -19.44 -11.21 -7.36
CA LEU A 23 -18.56 -11.40 -6.22
C LEU A 23 -18.33 -12.87 -5.88
N ARG A 24 -19.32 -13.73 -6.07
CA ARG A 24 -19.15 -15.19 -5.92
C ARG A 24 -18.24 -15.79 -6.98
N ASP A 25 -18.28 -15.26 -8.21
CA ASP A 25 -17.42 -15.68 -9.32
C ASP A 25 -15.98 -15.14 -9.18
N TRP A 26 -15.78 -14.20 -8.26
CA TRP A 26 -14.49 -13.61 -7.94
C TRP A 26 -14.15 -13.80 -6.45
N PRO A 27 -13.92 -15.02 -6.01
CA PRO A 27 -13.67 -15.30 -4.59
C PRO A 27 -12.32 -14.72 -4.16
N LEU A 28 -12.25 -14.32 -2.90
CA LEU A 28 -10.98 -13.97 -2.29
C LEU A 28 -10.04 -15.19 -2.30
N PRO A 29 -8.74 -14.99 -2.54
CA PRO A 29 -7.78 -16.08 -2.43
C PRO A 29 -7.79 -16.65 -1.00
N ALA A 30 -7.52 -17.96 -0.88
CA ALA A 30 -7.37 -18.59 0.42
C ALA A 30 -6.25 -17.91 1.20
N PRO A 31 -6.41 -17.71 2.54
CA PRO A 31 -5.35 -17.16 3.36
C PRO A 31 -4.13 -18.07 3.31
N GLY A 32 -2.96 -17.50 3.04
CA GLY A 32 -1.71 -18.22 3.04
C GLY A 32 -1.29 -18.65 4.44
N GLU A 33 -0.39 -19.64 4.52
CA GLU A 33 0.11 -20.19 5.79
C GLU A 33 1.06 -19.24 6.52
N ASP A 34 1.71 -18.32 5.80
CA ASP A 34 2.65 -17.36 6.36
C ASP A 34 2.38 -15.92 5.88
N LYS A 35 3.10 -14.97 6.47
CA LYS A 35 2.94 -13.54 6.13
C LYS A 35 3.34 -13.20 4.69
N TYR A 36 4.23 -13.96 4.07
CA TYR A 36 4.68 -13.70 2.70
C TYR A 36 3.65 -14.17 1.68
N SER A 37 3.03 -15.32 1.90
CA SER A 37 1.98 -15.85 1.04
C SER A 37 0.68 -15.01 1.07
N ARG A 38 0.47 -14.21 2.13
CA ARG A 38 -0.66 -13.27 2.22
C ARG A 38 -0.45 -11.97 1.46
N GLY A 39 0.71 -11.80 0.84
CA GLY A 39 1.05 -10.63 0.04
C GLY A 39 1.65 -9.47 0.83
N SER A 40 2.34 -8.62 0.09
CA SER A 40 2.99 -7.42 0.63
C SER A 40 2.29 -6.17 0.10
N VAL A 41 2.11 -5.20 0.96
CA VAL A 41 1.53 -3.90 0.61
C VAL A 41 2.54 -2.81 0.90
N LEU A 42 2.78 -1.95 -0.07
CA LEU A 42 3.54 -0.72 0.06
C LEU A 42 2.58 0.47 -0.03
N VAL A 43 2.57 1.29 0.99
CA VAL A 43 1.84 2.56 0.99
C VAL A 43 2.84 3.70 0.85
N ILE A 44 2.69 4.51 -0.18
CA ILE A 44 3.54 5.67 -0.44
C ILE A 44 2.71 6.93 -0.20
N GLY A 45 3.15 7.79 0.70
CA GLY A 45 2.44 9.02 1.00
C GLY A 45 2.70 9.50 2.43
N GLY A 46 1.85 10.36 2.92
CA GLY A 46 2.01 10.88 4.28
C GLY A 46 3.05 12.01 4.34
N ALA A 47 2.66 13.19 3.84
CA ALA A 47 3.43 14.41 4.07
C ALA A 47 3.57 14.67 5.57
N ARG A 48 4.57 15.48 5.94
CA ARG A 48 4.84 15.84 7.35
C ARG A 48 3.59 16.34 8.10
N ALA A 49 2.74 17.09 7.42
CA ALA A 49 1.52 17.63 8.02
C ALA A 49 0.38 16.61 8.14
N THR A 50 0.40 15.52 7.37
CA THR A 50 -0.71 14.55 7.26
C THR A 50 -0.23 13.10 7.26
N PRO A 51 0.61 12.68 8.22
CA PRO A 51 1.11 11.30 8.27
C PRO A 51 0.00 10.28 8.58
N GLY A 52 -1.08 10.73 9.20
CA GLY A 52 -2.22 9.89 9.58
C GLY A 52 -2.91 9.21 8.41
N ALA A 53 -2.87 9.80 7.22
CA ALA A 53 -3.43 9.18 6.01
C ALA A 53 -2.73 7.85 5.67
N ALA A 54 -1.40 7.82 5.74
CA ALA A 54 -0.63 6.60 5.54
C ALA A 54 -0.90 5.56 6.63
N LEU A 55 -1.06 5.99 7.88
CA LEU A 55 -1.42 5.10 8.99
C LEU A 55 -2.80 4.45 8.78
N LEU A 56 -3.79 5.23 8.36
CA LEU A 56 -5.13 4.70 8.08
C LEU A 56 -5.10 3.70 6.91
N ALA A 57 -4.40 4.02 5.84
CA ALA A 57 -4.23 3.11 4.71
C ALA A 57 -3.52 1.82 5.12
N GLY A 58 -2.46 1.93 5.91
CA GLY A 58 -1.72 0.79 6.43
C GLY A 58 -2.56 -0.10 7.34
N ALA A 59 -3.30 0.50 8.27
CA ALA A 59 -4.22 -0.23 9.16
C ALA A 59 -5.30 -0.96 8.34
N ALA A 60 -5.85 -0.31 7.32
CA ALA A 60 -6.82 -0.93 6.43
C ALA A 60 -6.21 -2.13 5.67
N ALA A 61 -4.99 -1.99 5.16
CA ALA A 61 -4.29 -3.08 4.48
C ALA A 61 -4.09 -4.30 5.38
N LEU A 62 -3.66 -4.10 6.63
CA LEU A 62 -3.50 -5.19 7.60
C LEU A 62 -4.83 -5.86 7.94
N ARG A 63 -5.89 -5.08 8.12
CA ARG A 63 -7.24 -5.60 8.38
C ARG A 63 -7.81 -6.37 7.18
N ALA A 64 -7.44 -5.96 5.96
CA ALA A 64 -7.81 -6.67 4.74
C ALA A 64 -7.03 -7.98 4.54
N GLY A 65 -5.99 -8.23 5.34
CA GLY A 65 -5.25 -9.49 5.34
C GLY A 65 -3.83 -9.41 4.78
N ALA A 66 -3.27 -8.22 4.58
CA ALA A 66 -1.87 -8.09 4.15
C ALA A 66 -0.93 -8.79 5.14
N GLY A 67 -0.01 -9.58 4.61
CA GLY A 67 0.98 -10.30 5.41
C GLY A 67 2.18 -9.44 5.79
N LYS A 68 2.55 -8.51 4.91
CA LYS A 68 3.64 -7.55 5.11
C LYS A 68 3.19 -6.15 4.70
N LEU A 69 3.50 -5.18 5.52
CA LEU A 69 3.18 -3.78 5.26
C LEU A 69 4.45 -2.93 5.37
N THR A 70 4.65 -2.05 4.40
CA THR A 70 5.67 -1.00 4.45
C THR A 70 5.00 0.34 4.18
N LEU A 71 5.26 1.33 5.03
CA LEU A 71 4.82 2.70 4.86
C LEU A 71 6.01 3.56 4.47
N ALA A 72 6.02 4.12 3.28
CA ALA A 72 7.01 5.05 2.78
C ALA A 72 6.44 6.48 2.85
N VAL A 73 6.92 7.24 3.81
CA VAL A 73 6.36 8.54 4.19
C VAL A 73 7.46 9.61 4.19
N ALA A 74 7.09 10.86 4.38
CA ALA A 74 8.07 11.94 4.55
C ALA A 74 9.06 11.59 5.67
N GLU A 75 10.35 11.80 5.42
CA GLU A 75 11.45 11.40 6.30
C GLU A 75 11.27 11.92 7.75
N SER A 76 10.80 13.14 7.89
CA SER A 76 10.63 13.78 9.20
C SER A 76 9.59 13.12 10.10
N VAL A 77 8.70 12.26 9.58
CA VAL A 77 7.64 11.56 10.33
C VAL A 77 7.76 10.03 10.31
N ALA A 78 8.76 9.48 9.64
CA ALA A 78 8.89 8.04 9.47
C ALA A 78 9.00 7.29 10.81
N VAL A 79 9.77 7.77 11.74
CA VAL A 79 9.93 7.15 13.07
C VAL A 79 8.63 7.16 13.85
N GLN A 80 7.91 8.27 13.87
CA GLN A 80 6.61 8.38 14.55
C GLN A 80 5.57 7.45 13.95
N VAL A 81 5.56 7.33 12.62
CA VAL A 81 4.69 6.39 11.90
C VAL A 81 4.99 4.94 12.28
N GLY A 82 6.27 4.56 12.32
CA GLY A 82 6.69 3.22 12.72
C GLY A 82 6.32 2.88 14.17
N VAL A 83 6.38 3.85 15.07
CA VAL A 83 5.95 3.67 16.47
C VAL A 83 4.43 3.58 16.59
N ALA A 84 3.69 4.37 15.81
CA ALA A 84 2.23 4.39 15.83
C ALA A 84 1.60 3.11 15.26
N LEU A 85 2.28 2.46 14.31
CA LEU A 85 1.85 1.19 13.72
C LEU A 85 3.00 0.18 13.74
N PRO A 86 3.25 -0.49 14.88
CA PRO A 86 4.44 -1.33 15.09
C PRO A 86 4.52 -2.55 14.15
N GLU A 87 3.42 -2.92 13.53
CA GLU A 87 3.33 -4.05 12.60
C GLU A 87 3.84 -3.72 11.19
N CYS A 88 4.17 -2.44 10.91
CA CYS A 88 4.70 -2.03 9.62
C CYS A 88 6.21 -1.77 9.65
N GLY A 89 6.85 -1.91 8.49
CA GLY A 89 8.11 -1.23 8.22
C GLY A 89 7.82 0.23 7.89
N ALA A 90 8.59 1.16 8.46
CA ALA A 90 8.49 2.58 8.12
C ALA A 90 9.77 3.03 7.40
N MET A 91 9.61 3.70 6.28
CA MET A 91 10.68 4.20 5.44
C MET A 91 10.53 5.71 5.24
N GLY A 92 11.60 6.46 5.48
CA GLY A 92 11.65 7.89 5.21
C GLY A 92 12.01 8.17 3.76
N LEU A 93 11.18 8.97 3.09
CA LEU A 93 11.43 9.46 1.74
C LEU A 93 11.89 10.91 1.78
N PRO A 94 12.75 11.34 0.84
CA PRO A 94 13.13 12.73 0.70
C PRO A 94 11.90 13.64 0.61
N GLU A 95 11.97 14.78 1.30
CA GLU A 95 10.87 15.73 1.36
C GLU A 95 11.33 17.16 1.04
N THR A 96 10.38 17.97 0.61
CA THR A 96 10.59 19.41 0.42
C THR A 96 10.68 20.11 1.79
N SER A 97 11.09 21.38 1.79
CA SER A 97 11.06 22.22 3.01
C SER A 97 9.66 22.33 3.63
N SER A 98 8.61 22.19 2.82
CA SER A 98 7.21 22.17 3.28
C SER A 98 6.73 20.80 3.76
N GLY A 99 7.56 19.76 3.63
CA GLY A 99 7.25 18.42 4.12
C GLY A 99 6.48 17.53 3.14
N SER A 100 6.48 17.86 1.86
CA SER A 100 5.91 17.00 0.81
C SER A 100 6.96 16.00 0.33
N VAL A 101 6.57 14.75 0.14
CA VAL A 101 7.45 13.72 -0.44
C VAL A 101 7.84 14.11 -1.86
N THR A 102 9.11 13.94 -2.21
CA THR A 102 9.64 14.17 -3.56
C THR A 102 9.81 12.87 -4.30
N GLY A 103 9.89 12.94 -5.65
CA GLY A 103 10.17 11.76 -6.49
C GLY A 103 11.60 11.22 -6.39
N GLU A 104 12.51 11.91 -5.70
CA GLU A 104 13.92 11.51 -5.54
C GLU A 104 14.08 10.21 -4.73
N GLY A 105 13.08 9.84 -3.94
CA GLY A 105 13.08 8.61 -3.17
C GLY A 105 12.67 7.34 -3.92
N LEU A 106 12.43 7.42 -5.23
CA LEU A 106 11.94 6.28 -6.01
C LEU A 106 12.90 5.08 -5.94
N ASP A 107 14.21 5.31 -5.99
CA ASP A 107 15.22 4.25 -5.90
C ASP A 107 15.18 3.50 -4.56
N LEU A 108 14.76 4.18 -3.47
CA LEU A 108 14.66 3.57 -2.15
C LEU A 108 13.50 2.55 -2.07
N ILE A 109 12.47 2.75 -2.87
CA ILE A 109 11.29 1.90 -2.87
C ILE A 109 11.26 0.90 -4.02
N SER A 110 12.20 0.99 -4.98
CA SER A 110 12.22 0.14 -6.18
C SER A 110 12.22 -1.36 -5.83
N SER A 111 12.97 -1.77 -4.81
CA SER A 111 13.04 -3.16 -4.36
C SER A 111 11.72 -3.72 -3.79
N TYR A 112 10.74 -2.88 -3.54
CA TYR A 112 9.40 -3.28 -3.09
C TYR A 112 8.39 -3.39 -4.25
N LEU A 113 8.80 -2.99 -5.46
CA LEU A 113 7.97 -2.99 -6.65
C LEU A 113 8.20 -4.21 -7.55
N ASP A 114 9.23 -5.03 -7.26
CA ASP A 114 9.61 -6.24 -7.99
C ASP A 114 8.81 -7.50 -7.47
#